data_dff362161c9748c80b9f48db10d48afe
#
_entry.id   dff362161c9748c80b9f48db10d48afe
#
_cell.length_a   1.000
_cell.length_b   1.000
_cell.length_c   1.000
_cell.angle_alpha   90.00
_cell.angle_beta   90.00
_cell.angle_gamma   90.00
#
_symmetry.space_group_name_H-M   'P 1'
#
loop_
_entity.id
_entity.type
_entity.pdbx_description
1 polymer ?
#
loop_
_entity_poly.entity_id
_entity_poly.type
_entity_poly.pdbx_seq_one_letter_code
_entity_poly.pdbx_strand_id
1 'polypeptide(L)'
;VVLLLLVLVPGIGKSVNGAKRWVSIGIQFQPSEVAKIGLIIFYAAYLAENKRNLKGIWDGFIKPLLPLAIPIGILFIVQDHLSASIVIIAVVCIMMLVVGCKLRYFLTCGILAGGGMISAMFALAKATGKGGFRLARITSFLDPWQDAQGSGWQIIQSLYAIGSGGLFGVGLGESKQKYLYISEPHNDFIFAVVAEELGFVGCLIVIALFAIFIWRGVVIAMKAPDTFGSLVAVGITSLIGLQAIINIAVVTSSMPVTGMALPFFSYGGTSLLILLCSVRCTLKPVSYTHLTLPTKL
;
A
#
# COMPACT_ATOMS: atom_id res chain seq x y z
N VAL A 1 -3.95 4.89 16.65
CA VAL A 1 -4.35 6.31 16.60
C VAL A 1 -3.30 7.20 17.26
N VAL A 2 -2.90 6.95 18.53
CA VAL A 2 -1.91 7.77 19.25
C VAL A 2 -0.60 7.92 18.48
N LEU A 3 -0.04 6.82 17.96
CA LEU A 3 1.17 6.83 17.12
C LEU A 3 1.05 7.73 15.88
N LEU A 4 -0.12 7.79 15.25
CA LEU A 4 -0.36 8.65 14.09
C LEU A 4 -0.36 10.14 14.47
N LEU A 5 -0.79 10.47 15.69
CA LEU A 5 -0.81 11.85 16.21
C LEU A 5 0.57 12.31 16.70
N LEU A 6 1.49 11.41 17.04
CA LEU A 6 2.87 11.75 17.44
C LEU A 6 3.63 12.58 16.40
N VAL A 7 3.25 12.49 15.13
CA VAL A 7 3.82 13.30 14.06
C VAL A 7 3.58 14.81 14.24
N LEU A 8 2.52 15.17 14.99
CA LEU A 8 2.18 16.58 15.27
C LEU A 8 3.04 17.18 16.38
N VAL A 9 3.69 16.36 17.22
CA VAL A 9 4.46 16.83 18.37
C VAL A 9 5.73 17.55 17.88
N PRO A 10 5.93 18.84 18.23
CA PRO A 10 7.15 19.58 17.90
C PRO A 10 8.39 18.87 18.48
N GLY A 11 9.44 18.77 17.67
CA GLY A 11 10.69 18.08 18.06
C GLY A 11 10.71 16.57 17.80
N ILE A 12 9.57 15.91 17.66
CA ILE A 12 9.46 14.47 17.37
C ILE A 12 9.08 14.27 15.89
N GLY A 13 8.10 15.03 15.40
CA GLY A 13 7.65 14.97 14.01
C GLY A 13 8.62 15.63 13.05
N LYS A 14 9.04 14.92 12.00
CA LYS A 14 9.86 15.47 10.91
C LYS A 14 9.03 15.62 9.63
N SER A 15 9.22 16.76 8.96
CA SER A 15 8.70 17.00 7.61
C SER A 15 9.75 16.58 6.59
N VAL A 16 9.37 15.71 5.66
CA VAL A 16 10.18 15.31 4.50
C VAL A 16 9.35 15.59 3.26
N ASN A 17 9.93 16.29 2.29
CA ASN A 17 9.26 16.71 1.06
C ASN A 17 7.93 17.46 1.30
N GLY A 18 7.92 18.34 2.32
CA GLY A 18 6.76 19.17 2.67
C GLY A 18 5.65 18.48 3.45
N ALA A 19 5.72 17.17 3.68
CA ALA A 19 4.72 16.40 4.41
C ALA A 19 5.25 15.90 5.76
N LYS A 20 4.49 16.11 6.83
CA LYS A 20 4.80 15.62 8.18
C LYS A 20 4.34 14.18 8.32
N ARG A 21 5.22 13.23 8.02
CA ARG A 21 4.87 11.78 8.00
C ARG A 21 5.81 10.91 8.83
N TRP A 22 6.93 11.48 9.28
CA TRP A 22 8.00 10.76 9.95
C TRP A 22 8.11 11.15 11.42
N VAL A 23 8.45 10.21 12.25
CA VAL A 23 8.76 10.38 13.67
C VAL A 23 10.22 9.99 13.88
N SER A 24 10.95 10.82 14.64
CA SER A 24 12.36 10.59 14.98
C SER A 24 12.53 10.63 16.50
N ILE A 25 12.64 9.45 17.10
CA ILE A 25 12.95 9.25 18.53
C ILE A 25 14.19 8.36 18.56
N GLY A 26 15.37 8.95 18.27
CA GLY A 26 16.59 8.15 18.07
C GLY A 26 16.63 7.38 16.75
N ILE A 27 15.57 6.66 16.42
CA ILE A 27 15.37 5.94 15.15
C ILE A 27 14.25 6.65 14.38
N GLN A 28 14.46 6.84 13.08
CA GLN A 28 13.42 7.42 12.22
C GLN A 28 12.50 6.32 11.69
N PHE A 29 11.20 6.46 11.91
CA PHE A 29 10.20 5.53 11.39
C PHE A 29 8.93 6.26 10.97
N GLN A 30 8.12 5.59 10.13
CA GLN A 30 6.86 6.13 9.65
C GLN A 30 5.70 5.48 10.42
N PRO A 31 4.95 6.23 11.24
CA PRO A 31 3.85 5.69 12.05
C PRO A 31 2.75 5.00 11.25
N SER A 32 2.53 5.40 10.00
CA SER A 32 1.55 4.76 9.12
C SER A 32 1.89 3.29 8.81
N GLU A 33 3.18 2.89 8.79
CA GLU A 33 3.57 1.50 8.59
C GLU A 33 3.11 0.62 9.75
N VAL A 34 3.33 1.09 10.99
CA VAL A 34 2.87 0.40 12.20
C VAL A 34 1.33 0.38 12.26
N ALA A 35 0.70 1.51 11.88
CA ALA A 35 -0.76 1.63 11.91
C ALA A 35 -1.45 0.65 10.95
N LYS A 36 -0.88 0.39 9.76
CA LYS A 36 -1.39 -0.60 8.80
C LYS A 36 -1.49 -1.98 9.44
N ILE A 37 -0.42 -2.43 10.10
CA ILE A 37 -0.40 -3.74 10.76
C ILE A 37 -1.36 -3.78 11.96
N GLY A 38 -1.35 -2.73 12.79
CA GLY A 38 -2.29 -2.62 13.92
C GLY A 38 -3.75 -2.65 13.50
N LEU A 39 -4.09 -2.01 12.39
CA LEU A 39 -5.44 -2.05 11.82
C LEU A 39 -5.79 -3.44 11.27
N ILE A 40 -4.87 -4.12 10.61
CA ILE A 40 -5.10 -5.51 10.15
C ILE A 40 -5.43 -6.42 11.33
N ILE A 41 -4.65 -6.35 12.41
CA ILE A 41 -4.87 -7.18 13.61
C ILE A 41 -6.21 -6.81 14.27
N PHE A 42 -6.51 -5.53 14.40
CA PHE A 42 -7.79 -5.06 14.94
C PHE A 42 -8.98 -5.58 14.12
N TYR A 43 -8.91 -5.44 12.78
CA TYR A 43 -9.99 -5.91 11.92
C TYR A 43 -10.09 -7.42 11.86
N ALA A 44 -8.98 -8.13 11.97
CA ALA A 44 -9.00 -9.60 12.07
C ALA A 44 -9.77 -10.06 13.32
N ALA A 45 -9.53 -9.44 14.49
CA ALA A 45 -10.27 -9.72 15.72
C ALA A 45 -11.74 -9.33 15.59
N TYR A 46 -12.00 -8.08 15.20
CA TYR A 46 -13.36 -7.54 15.07
C TYR A 46 -14.24 -8.37 14.12
N LEU A 47 -13.72 -8.72 12.95
CA LEU A 47 -14.46 -9.49 11.95
C LEU A 47 -14.63 -10.96 12.35
N ALA A 48 -13.64 -11.55 13.05
CA ALA A 48 -13.75 -12.92 13.56
C ALA A 48 -14.86 -13.05 14.60
N GLU A 49 -14.96 -12.10 15.54
CA GLU A 49 -16.01 -12.07 16.57
C GLU A 49 -17.40 -11.84 15.98
N ASN A 50 -17.52 -10.95 14.99
CA ASN A 50 -18.80 -10.53 14.43
C ASN A 50 -19.23 -11.32 13.18
N LYS A 51 -18.54 -12.38 12.80
CA LYS A 51 -18.74 -13.14 11.55
C LYS A 51 -20.20 -13.52 11.28
N ARG A 52 -20.97 -13.87 12.32
CA ARG A 52 -22.37 -14.30 12.20
C ARG A 52 -23.33 -13.16 11.86
N ASN A 53 -22.97 -11.91 12.18
CA ASN A 53 -23.84 -10.73 12.07
C ASN A 53 -23.60 -9.91 10.79
N LEU A 54 -22.62 -10.29 9.94
CA LEU A 54 -22.18 -9.52 8.78
C LEU A 54 -23.09 -9.64 7.53
N LYS A 55 -24.35 -10.01 7.68
CA LYS A 55 -25.28 -10.26 6.55
C LYS A 55 -26.02 -9.01 6.04
N GLY A 56 -26.19 -7.98 6.88
CA GLY A 56 -26.91 -6.74 6.56
C GLY A 56 -26.00 -5.66 6.00
N ILE A 57 -26.57 -4.61 5.40
CA ILE A 57 -25.81 -3.44 4.95
C ILE A 57 -25.25 -2.66 6.17
N TRP A 58 -26.01 -2.53 7.23
CA TRP A 58 -25.62 -1.78 8.41
C TRP A 58 -24.54 -2.53 9.22
N ASP A 59 -24.84 -3.75 9.65
CA ASP A 59 -23.91 -4.53 10.47
C ASP A 59 -22.76 -5.14 9.68
N GLY A 60 -22.98 -5.48 8.41
CA GLY A 60 -21.97 -6.14 7.57
C GLY A 60 -21.08 -5.18 6.77
N PHE A 61 -21.48 -3.91 6.59
CA PHE A 61 -20.71 -2.98 5.79
C PHE A 61 -20.44 -1.65 6.50
N ILE A 62 -21.48 -0.93 6.96
CA ILE A 62 -21.31 0.42 7.53
C ILE A 62 -20.62 0.36 8.88
N LYS A 63 -21.12 -0.46 9.80
CA LYS A 63 -20.59 -0.56 11.16
C LYS A 63 -19.12 -0.96 11.24
N PRO A 64 -18.62 -1.93 10.42
CA PRO A 64 -17.19 -2.21 10.35
C PRO A 64 -16.33 -1.06 9.81
N LEU A 65 -16.87 -0.17 8.96
CA LEU A 65 -16.13 0.95 8.40
C LEU A 65 -16.04 2.14 9.37
N LEU A 66 -16.92 2.27 10.36
CA LEU A 66 -16.90 3.38 11.33
C LEU A 66 -15.56 3.51 12.09
N PRO A 67 -14.98 2.45 12.67
CA PRO A 67 -13.69 2.54 13.34
C PRO A 67 -12.54 2.97 12.41
N LEU A 68 -12.69 2.71 11.09
CA LEU A 68 -11.70 3.07 10.08
C LEU A 68 -11.68 4.59 9.80
N ALA A 69 -12.80 5.28 10.02
CA ALA A 69 -12.91 6.70 9.74
C ALA A 69 -11.89 7.56 10.51
N ILE A 70 -11.59 7.20 11.76
CA ILE A 70 -10.64 7.95 12.61
C ILE A 70 -9.20 7.84 12.06
N PRO A 71 -8.58 6.66 11.90
CA PRO A 71 -7.22 6.57 11.38
C PRO A 71 -7.10 7.09 9.93
N ILE A 72 -8.11 6.88 9.09
CA ILE A 72 -8.12 7.42 7.72
C ILE A 72 -8.22 8.95 7.73
N GLY A 73 -9.07 9.53 8.59
CA GLY A 73 -9.17 10.98 8.75
C GLY A 73 -7.83 11.60 9.16
N ILE A 74 -7.11 10.99 10.10
CA ILE A 74 -5.78 11.46 10.52
C ILE A 74 -4.78 11.33 9.36
N LEU A 75 -4.72 10.21 8.67
CA LEU A 75 -3.81 10.01 7.54
C LEU A 75 -4.09 11.00 6.39
N PHE A 76 -5.34 11.28 6.11
CA PHE A 76 -5.76 12.12 4.99
C PHE A 76 -5.62 13.62 5.29
N ILE A 77 -6.10 14.07 6.48
CA ILE A 77 -6.17 15.49 6.83
C ILE A 77 -4.85 15.98 7.45
N VAL A 78 -4.26 15.16 8.36
CA VAL A 78 -3.09 15.58 9.15
C VAL A 78 -1.78 15.27 8.45
N GLN A 79 -1.68 14.08 7.85
CA GLN A 79 -0.43 13.60 7.24
C GLN A 79 -0.40 13.77 5.72
N ASP A 80 -1.50 14.20 5.09
CA ASP A 80 -1.67 14.29 3.64
C ASP A 80 -1.21 13.00 2.91
N HIS A 81 -1.52 11.83 3.51
CA HIS A 81 -1.05 10.53 3.06
C HIS A 81 -2.17 9.72 2.39
N LEU A 82 -2.64 10.22 1.22
CA LEU A 82 -3.74 9.61 0.46
C LEU A 82 -3.47 8.14 0.11
N SER A 83 -2.24 7.83 -0.32
CA SER A 83 -1.87 6.49 -0.78
C SER A 83 -1.99 5.44 0.32
N ALA A 84 -1.50 5.73 1.54
CA ALA A 84 -1.64 4.83 2.68
C ALA A 84 -3.12 4.62 3.05
N SER A 85 -3.93 5.70 2.98
CA SER A 85 -5.37 5.63 3.24
C SER A 85 -6.08 4.68 2.27
N ILE A 86 -5.79 4.78 0.96
CA ILE A 86 -6.37 3.92 -0.08
C ILE A 86 -5.99 2.46 0.16
N VAL A 87 -4.73 2.18 0.45
CA VAL A 87 -4.26 0.80 0.70
C VAL A 87 -4.93 0.20 1.93
N ILE A 88 -5.03 0.95 3.04
CA ILE A 88 -5.68 0.48 4.26
C ILE A 88 -7.17 0.17 3.99
N ILE A 89 -7.89 1.07 3.32
CA ILE A 89 -9.29 0.83 2.95
C ILE A 89 -9.41 -0.43 2.10
N ALA A 90 -8.56 -0.59 1.07
CA ALA A 90 -8.60 -1.74 0.18
C ALA A 90 -8.32 -3.06 0.94
N VAL A 91 -7.33 -3.08 1.83
CA VAL A 91 -7.01 -4.26 2.66
C VAL A 91 -8.20 -4.62 3.55
N VAL A 92 -8.79 -3.64 4.25
CA VAL A 92 -9.97 -3.89 5.11
C VAL A 92 -11.16 -4.39 4.29
N CYS A 93 -11.40 -3.82 3.10
CA CYS A 93 -12.43 -4.29 2.19
C CYS A 93 -12.20 -5.75 1.76
N ILE A 94 -10.96 -6.14 1.42
CA ILE A 94 -10.61 -7.52 1.09
C ILE A 94 -10.88 -8.45 2.29
N MET A 95 -10.46 -8.07 3.50
CA MET A 95 -10.74 -8.84 4.72
C MET A 95 -12.24 -9.03 4.96
N MET A 96 -13.04 -7.97 4.78
CA MET A 96 -14.50 -8.02 4.90
C MET A 96 -15.12 -8.95 3.83
N LEU A 97 -14.65 -8.91 2.59
CA LEU A 97 -15.11 -9.80 1.51
C LEU A 97 -14.83 -11.26 1.83
N VAL A 98 -13.65 -11.57 2.35
CA VAL A 98 -13.26 -12.95 2.73
C VAL A 98 -14.12 -13.50 3.87
N VAL A 99 -14.57 -12.65 4.80
CA VAL A 99 -15.50 -13.08 5.87
C VAL A 99 -16.92 -13.32 5.35
N GLY A 100 -17.26 -12.84 4.16
CA GLY A 100 -18.55 -13.08 3.51
C GLY A 100 -19.45 -11.85 3.41
N CYS A 101 -18.92 -10.64 3.52
CA CYS A 101 -19.67 -9.43 3.19
C CYS A 101 -20.02 -9.40 1.69
N LYS A 102 -21.20 -8.92 1.37
CA LYS A 102 -21.70 -8.95 -0.02
C LYS A 102 -20.95 -7.95 -0.90
N LEU A 103 -20.33 -8.43 -1.98
CA LEU A 103 -19.55 -7.63 -2.94
C LEU A 103 -20.34 -6.42 -3.49
N ARG A 104 -21.66 -6.55 -3.65
CA ARG A 104 -22.52 -5.46 -4.14
C ARG A 104 -22.39 -4.15 -3.33
N TYR A 105 -22.19 -4.24 -2.01
CA TYR A 105 -22.05 -3.05 -1.16
C TYR A 105 -20.73 -2.30 -1.44
N PHE A 106 -19.67 -3.04 -1.71
CA PHE A 106 -18.38 -2.46 -2.08
C PHE A 106 -18.42 -1.79 -3.46
N LEU A 107 -19.08 -2.45 -4.43
CA LEU A 107 -19.23 -1.89 -5.77
C LEU A 107 -20.08 -0.62 -5.75
N THR A 108 -21.24 -0.64 -5.09
CA THR A 108 -22.11 0.54 -4.99
C THR A 108 -21.42 1.70 -4.27
N CYS A 109 -20.76 1.42 -3.14
CA CYS A 109 -20.03 2.44 -2.39
C CYS A 109 -18.80 2.96 -3.18
N GLY A 110 -18.08 2.08 -3.85
CA GLY A 110 -16.93 2.45 -4.69
C GLY A 110 -17.33 3.35 -5.87
N ILE A 111 -18.45 3.05 -6.55
CA ILE A 111 -18.98 3.89 -7.63
C ILE A 111 -19.42 5.25 -7.10
N LEU A 112 -20.14 5.29 -5.98
CA LEU A 112 -20.61 6.53 -5.37
C LEU A 112 -19.46 7.39 -4.85
N ALA A 113 -18.49 6.78 -4.14
CA ALA A 113 -17.31 7.48 -3.62
C ALA A 113 -16.40 7.96 -4.74
N GLY A 114 -16.13 7.13 -5.74
CA GLY A 114 -15.32 7.48 -6.91
C GLY A 114 -15.97 8.58 -7.75
N GLY A 115 -17.24 8.44 -8.07
CA GLY A 115 -18.01 9.46 -8.79
C GLY A 115 -18.10 10.79 -8.01
N GLY A 116 -18.35 10.71 -6.69
CA GLY A 116 -18.36 11.86 -5.80
C GLY A 116 -17.00 12.57 -5.71
N MET A 117 -15.90 11.81 -5.64
CA MET A 117 -14.56 12.38 -5.61
C MET A 117 -14.19 13.06 -6.94
N ILE A 118 -14.51 12.44 -8.07
CA ILE A 118 -14.27 13.02 -9.40
C ILE A 118 -15.10 14.30 -9.57
N SER A 119 -16.39 14.29 -9.23
CA SER A 119 -17.25 15.47 -9.33
C SER A 119 -16.79 16.60 -8.40
N ALA A 120 -16.36 16.30 -7.17
CA ALA A 120 -15.81 17.27 -6.24
C ALA A 120 -14.50 17.89 -6.76
N MET A 121 -13.61 17.08 -7.36
CA MET A 121 -12.38 17.58 -7.99
C MET A 121 -12.68 18.54 -9.14
N PHE A 122 -13.61 18.22 -10.03
CA PHE A 122 -14.01 19.10 -11.10
C PHE A 122 -14.66 20.40 -10.60
N ALA A 123 -15.51 20.31 -9.58
CA ALA A 123 -16.14 21.47 -8.96
C ALA A 123 -15.08 22.41 -8.31
N LEU A 124 -14.11 21.84 -7.59
CA LEU A 124 -13.01 22.60 -6.98
C LEU A 124 -12.10 23.25 -8.04
N ALA A 125 -11.76 22.53 -9.10
CA ALA A 125 -10.96 23.06 -10.19
C ALA A 125 -11.65 24.24 -10.87
N LYS A 126 -12.97 24.16 -11.07
CA LYS A 126 -13.78 25.23 -11.63
C LYS A 126 -13.89 26.44 -10.68
N ALA A 127 -14.02 26.20 -9.37
CA ALA A 127 -14.17 27.27 -8.37
C ALA A 127 -12.87 28.03 -8.07
N THR A 128 -11.73 27.33 -8.09
CA THR A 128 -10.43 27.90 -7.69
C THR A 128 -9.58 28.38 -8.86
N GLY A 129 -9.96 28.06 -10.10
CA GLY A 129 -9.19 28.39 -11.32
C GLY A 129 -7.79 27.76 -11.39
N LYS A 130 -7.38 27.01 -10.36
CA LYS A 130 -6.11 26.28 -10.28
C LYS A 130 -6.42 24.83 -9.95
N GLY A 131 -6.13 23.94 -10.88
CA GLY A 131 -6.08 22.52 -10.57
C GLY A 131 -5.02 22.30 -9.47
N GLY A 132 -5.45 21.89 -8.25
CA GLY A 132 -4.52 21.68 -7.16
C GLY A 132 -3.52 20.57 -7.48
N PHE A 133 -2.48 20.41 -6.64
CA PHE A 133 -1.42 19.38 -6.74
C PHE A 133 -1.93 17.97 -7.07
N ARG A 134 -3.14 17.61 -6.62
CA ARG A 134 -3.79 16.32 -6.93
C ARG A 134 -4.27 16.21 -8.38
N LEU A 135 -4.78 17.32 -8.95
CA LEU A 135 -5.18 17.36 -10.36
C LEU A 135 -3.94 17.31 -11.27
N ALA A 136 -2.87 18.01 -10.90
CA ALA A 136 -1.60 17.97 -11.60
C ALA A 136 -1.04 16.53 -11.70
N ARG A 137 -1.20 15.68 -10.67
CA ARG A 137 -0.83 14.27 -10.73
C ARG A 137 -1.67 13.45 -11.72
N ILE A 138 -2.94 13.78 -11.88
CA ILE A 138 -3.82 13.08 -12.83
C ILE A 138 -3.51 13.54 -14.25
N THR A 139 -3.30 14.84 -14.48
CA THR A 139 -2.92 15.36 -15.80
C THR A 139 -1.56 14.85 -16.24
N SER A 140 -0.57 14.84 -15.33
CA SER A 140 0.76 14.28 -15.63
C SER A 140 0.74 12.77 -15.89
N PHE A 141 -0.23 12.05 -15.33
CA PHE A 141 -0.41 10.63 -15.62
C PHE A 141 -1.01 10.42 -17.01
N LEU A 142 -1.98 11.25 -17.43
CA LEU A 142 -2.61 11.14 -18.75
C LEU A 142 -1.66 11.56 -19.87
N ASP A 143 -0.89 12.63 -19.66
CA ASP A 143 0.13 13.11 -20.58
C ASP A 143 1.33 13.70 -19.83
N PRO A 144 2.35 12.86 -19.52
CA PRO A 144 3.53 13.31 -18.79
C PRO A 144 4.36 14.35 -19.53
N TRP A 145 4.24 14.40 -20.86
CA TRP A 145 5.05 15.26 -21.71
C TRP A 145 4.61 16.72 -21.71
N GLN A 146 3.38 17.01 -21.28
CA GLN A 146 2.90 18.41 -21.13
C GLN A 146 3.70 19.20 -20.12
N ASP A 147 4.20 18.55 -19.05
CA ASP A 147 5.04 19.16 -18.04
C ASP A 147 6.27 18.29 -17.76
N ALA A 148 7.07 18.10 -18.80
CA ALA A 148 8.20 17.20 -18.81
C ALA A 148 9.30 17.56 -17.79
N GLN A 149 9.41 18.81 -17.35
CA GLN A 149 10.39 19.27 -16.36
C GLN A 149 9.80 19.44 -14.94
N GLY A 150 8.48 19.30 -14.78
CA GLY A 150 7.79 19.43 -13.52
C GLY A 150 7.17 18.11 -13.05
N SER A 151 5.85 18.07 -12.99
CA SER A 151 5.10 16.94 -12.44
C SER A 151 5.21 15.64 -13.25
N GLY A 152 5.53 15.71 -14.55
CA GLY A 152 5.76 14.55 -15.44
C GLY A 152 7.18 13.98 -15.35
N TRP A 153 8.15 14.72 -14.80
CA TRP A 153 9.57 14.34 -14.83
C TRP A 153 9.84 12.93 -14.30
N GLN A 154 9.30 12.60 -13.13
CA GLN A 154 9.53 11.29 -12.51
C GLN A 154 9.01 10.12 -13.35
N ILE A 155 7.84 10.28 -13.97
CA ILE A 155 7.22 9.26 -14.84
C ILE A 155 8.07 9.08 -16.08
N ILE A 156 8.49 10.18 -16.73
CA ILE A 156 9.31 10.14 -17.95
C ILE A 156 10.65 9.45 -17.69
N GLN A 157 11.35 9.81 -16.61
CA GLN A 157 12.62 9.18 -16.27
C GLN A 157 12.45 7.69 -15.91
N SER A 158 11.34 7.32 -15.27
CA SER A 158 11.00 5.92 -15.01
C SER A 158 10.79 5.14 -16.31
N LEU A 159 10.09 5.71 -17.29
CA LEU A 159 9.90 5.08 -18.61
C LEU A 159 11.21 4.95 -19.39
N TYR A 160 12.11 5.95 -19.29
CA TYR A 160 13.44 5.86 -19.88
C TYR A 160 14.28 4.77 -19.23
N ALA A 161 14.23 4.61 -17.90
CA ALA A 161 14.90 3.53 -17.19
C ALA A 161 14.43 2.16 -17.68
N ILE A 162 13.11 1.95 -17.75
CA ILE A 162 12.53 0.70 -18.24
C ILE A 162 12.93 0.45 -19.72
N GLY A 163 12.85 1.49 -20.56
CA GLY A 163 13.18 1.37 -21.99
C GLY A 163 14.66 1.08 -22.24
N SER A 164 15.56 1.66 -21.44
CA SER A 164 17.01 1.45 -21.59
C SER A 164 17.48 0.07 -21.13
N GLY A 165 16.74 -0.58 -20.22
CA GLY A 165 17.11 -1.91 -19.69
C GLY A 165 16.96 -3.05 -20.71
N GLY A 166 16.10 -2.92 -21.72
CA GLY A 166 15.89 -3.97 -22.73
C GLY A 166 15.54 -5.33 -22.11
N LEU A 167 16.02 -6.43 -22.70
CA LEU A 167 15.70 -7.79 -22.23
C LEU A 167 16.53 -8.20 -20.99
N PHE A 168 17.82 -7.91 -20.99
CA PHE A 168 18.78 -8.42 -19.98
C PHE A 168 19.36 -7.34 -19.07
N GLY A 169 18.98 -6.08 -19.26
CA GLY A 169 19.49 -4.96 -18.50
C GLY A 169 20.85 -4.43 -18.97
N VAL A 170 21.24 -3.29 -18.40
CA VAL A 170 22.55 -2.67 -18.65
C VAL A 170 23.64 -3.25 -17.74
N GLY A 171 23.28 -4.02 -16.73
CA GLY A 171 24.17 -4.60 -15.72
C GLY A 171 23.91 -4.04 -14.32
N LEU A 172 24.19 -4.89 -13.30
CA LEU A 172 24.03 -4.52 -11.90
C LEU A 172 24.97 -3.35 -11.55
N GLY A 173 24.41 -2.30 -10.97
CA GLY A 173 25.15 -1.11 -10.58
C GLY A 173 25.35 -0.08 -11.70
N GLU A 174 25.03 -0.39 -12.96
CA GLU A 174 25.28 0.46 -14.14
C GLU A 174 24.08 1.35 -14.53
N SER A 175 23.02 1.39 -13.70
CA SER A 175 21.88 2.28 -13.93
C SER A 175 22.34 3.74 -13.98
N LYS A 176 22.00 4.43 -15.05
CA LYS A 176 22.27 5.88 -15.23
C LYS A 176 21.18 6.72 -14.58
N GLN A 177 19.93 6.24 -14.62
CA GLN A 177 18.78 6.99 -14.11
C GLN A 177 18.77 7.14 -12.59
N LYS A 178 19.47 6.26 -11.85
CA LYS A 178 19.60 6.40 -10.38
C LYS A 178 20.47 7.58 -9.96
N TYR A 179 21.33 8.10 -10.85
CA TYR A 179 22.19 9.25 -10.57
C TYR A 179 21.49 10.56 -10.97
N LEU A 180 20.72 11.16 -10.04
CA LEU A 180 20.09 12.48 -10.13
C LEU A 180 18.93 12.66 -11.14
N TYR A 181 18.57 11.66 -11.95
CA TYR A 181 17.47 11.77 -12.90
C TYR A 181 16.13 11.40 -12.28
N ILE A 182 16.08 10.36 -11.45
CA ILE A 182 14.86 9.95 -10.72
C ILE A 182 14.91 10.52 -9.31
N SER A 183 13.87 11.25 -8.90
CA SER A 183 13.70 11.64 -7.51
C SER A 183 13.33 10.40 -6.70
N GLU A 184 14.02 10.15 -5.59
CA GLU A 184 13.79 8.99 -4.71
C GLU A 184 13.94 7.62 -5.41
N PRO A 185 15.04 7.36 -6.16
CA PRO A 185 15.22 6.12 -6.93
C PRO A 185 15.29 4.88 -6.03
N HIS A 186 15.76 5.04 -4.79
CA HIS A 186 15.89 3.94 -3.82
C HIS A 186 14.60 3.66 -3.03
N ASN A 187 13.62 4.54 -3.10
CA ASN A 187 12.36 4.43 -2.38
C ASN A 187 11.21 4.02 -3.31
N ASP A 188 10.58 5.00 -3.95
CA ASP A 188 9.31 4.81 -4.65
C ASP A 188 9.48 4.26 -6.07
N PHE A 189 10.66 4.48 -6.69
CA PHE A 189 10.96 4.09 -8.08
C PHE A 189 12.03 3.00 -8.20
N ILE A 190 12.28 2.24 -7.13
CA ILE A 190 13.30 1.17 -7.15
C ILE A 190 13.03 0.12 -8.25
N PHE A 191 11.77 -0.14 -8.59
CA PHE A 191 11.42 -1.07 -9.66
C PHE A 191 11.88 -0.57 -11.04
N ALA A 192 11.93 0.76 -11.29
CA ALA A 192 12.50 1.30 -12.52
C ALA A 192 14.01 1.04 -12.61
N VAL A 193 14.73 1.17 -11.48
CA VAL A 193 16.15 0.84 -11.40
C VAL A 193 16.39 -0.66 -11.64
N VAL A 194 15.56 -1.52 -11.07
CA VAL A 194 15.58 -2.97 -11.33
C VAL A 194 15.35 -3.26 -12.81
N ALA A 195 14.40 -2.55 -13.45
CA ALA A 195 14.13 -2.70 -14.87
C ALA A 195 15.31 -2.24 -15.75
N GLU A 196 16.01 -1.17 -15.37
CA GLU A 196 17.19 -0.70 -16.09
C GLU A 196 18.37 -1.67 -15.91
N GLU A 197 18.67 -2.09 -14.70
CA GLU A 197 19.86 -2.91 -14.38
C GLU A 197 19.70 -4.39 -14.79
N LEU A 198 18.53 -5.00 -14.57
CA LEU A 198 18.27 -6.43 -14.81
C LEU A 198 17.38 -6.67 -16.03
N GLY A 199 16.85 -5.63 -16.66
CA GLY A 199 16.01 -5.71 -17.82
C GLY A 199 14.64 -6.38 -17.57
N PHE A 200 13.98 -6.75 -18.66
CA PHE A 200 12.67 -7.40 -18.62
C PHE A 200 12.67 -8.72 -17.85
N VAL A 201 13.75 -9.53 -18.01
CA VAL A 201 13.89 -10.81 -17.30
C VAL A 201 13.95 -10.59 -15.80
N GLY A 202 14.70 -9.60 -15.33
CA GLY A 202 14.77 -9.24 -13.90
C GLY A 202 13.41 -8.79 -13.35
N CYS A 203 12.68 -7.96 -14.11
CA CYS A 203 11.32 -7.56 -13.75
C CYS A 203 10.37 -8.75 -13.61
N LEU A 204 10.44 -9.69 -14.57
CA LEU A 204 9.62 -10.90 -14.54
C LEU A 204 9.91 -11.77 -13.31
N ILE A 205 11.18 -11.91 -12.94
CA ILE A 205 11.60 -12.65 -11.73
C ILE A 205 11.01 -11.98 -10.48
N VAL A 206 11.11 -10.66 -10.35
CA VAL A 206 10.56 -9.92 -9.20
C VAL A 206 9.04 -10.09 -9.13
N ILE A 207 8.33 -9.95 -10.24
CA ILE A 207 6.88 -10.15 -10.31
C ILE A 207 6.51 -11.59 -9.91
N ALA A 208 7.25 -12.58 -10.41
CA ALA A 208 7.03 -14.00 -10.08
C ALA A 208 7.24 -14.26 -8.58
N LEU A 209 8.25 -13.66 -7.95
CA LEU A 209 8.48 -13.79 -6.51
C LEU A 209 7.32 -13.22 -5.70
N PHE A 210 6.77 -12.04 -6.07
CA PHE A 210 5.57 -11.50 -5.44
C PHE A 210 4.35 -12.38 -5.67
N ALA A 211 4.16 -12.93 -6.87
CA ALA A 211 3.06 -13.84 -7.17
C ALA A 211 3.14 -15.12 -6.32
N ILE A 212 4.33 -15.71 -6.18
CA ILE A 212 4.57 -16.88 -5.31
C ILE A 212 4.29 -16.51 -3.84
N PHE A 213 4.74 -15.35 -3.39
CA PHE A 213 4.48 -14.88 -2.03
C PHE A 213 2.98 -14.75 -1.75
N ILE A 214 2.24 -14.09 -2.65
CA ILE A 214 0.79 -13.91 -2.53
C ILE A 214 0.08 -15.27 -2.54
N TRP A 215 0.44 -16.15 -3.46
CA TRP A 215 -0.10 -17.52 -3.53
C TRP A 215 0.12 -18.29 -2.22
N ARG A 216 1.34 -18.26 -1.69
CA ARG A 216 1.64 -18.91 -0.39
C ARG A 216 0.86 -18.29 0.76
N GLY A 217 0.73 -16.96 0.78
CA GLY A 217 -0.08 -16.26 1.78
C GLY A 217 -1.55 -16.67 1.74
N VAL A 218 -2.14 -16.80 0.54
CA VAL A 218 -3.52 -17.30 0.37
C VAL A 218 -3.64 -18.75 0.86
N VAL A 219 -2.68 -19.63 0.53
CA VAL A 219 -2.68 -21.02 1.00
C VAL A 219 -2.60 -21.10 2.53
N ILE A 220 -1.78 -20.23 3.16
CA ILE A 220 -1.69 -20.13 4.62
C ILE A 220 -3.02 -19.69 5.22
N ALA A 221 -3.64 -18.67 4.64
CA ALA A 221 -4.94 -18.17 5.09
C ALA A 221 -6.04 -19.25 5.01
N MET A 222 -6.06 -20.03 3.94
CA MET A 222 -7.03 -21.13 3.77
C MET A 222 -6.80 -22.31 4.74
N LYS A 223 -5.55 -22.53 5.16
CA LYS A 223 -5.18 -23.63 6.09
C LYS A 223 -5.16 -23.19 7.55
N ALA A 224 -5.42 -21.93 7.87
CA ALA A 224 -5.45 -21.46 9.24
C ALA A 224 -6.58 -22.12 10.04
N PRO A 225 -6.31 -22.57 11.28
CA PRO A 225 -7.27 -23.31 12.09
C PRO A 225 -8.43 -22.45 12.60
N ASP A 226 -8.21 -21.14 12.69
CA ASP A 226 -9.17 -20.18 13.22
C ASP A 226 -9.40 -18.99 12.27
N THR A 227 -10.56 -18.36 12.39
CA THR A 227 -10.93 -17.22 11.53
C THR A 227 -10.02 -16.01 11.75
N PHE A 228 -9.55 -15.79 12.98
CA PHE A 228 -8.64 -14.69 13.29
C PHE A 228 -7.31 -14.83 12.54
N GLY A 229 -6.64 -15.98 12.68
CA GLY A 229 -5.37 -16.26 12.00
C GLY A 229 -5.51 -16.23 10.47
N SER A 230 -6.61 -16.75 9.93
CA SER A 230 -6.94 -16.65 8.51
C SER A 230 -7.02 -15.19 8.05
N LEU A 231 -7.72 -14.34 8.79
CA LEU A 231 -7.87 -12.92 8.45
C LEU A 231 -6.59 -12.12 8.60
N VAL A 232 -5.76 -12.42 9.60
CA VAL A 232 -4.42 -11.81 9.72
C VAL A 232 -3.58 -12.16 8.50
N ALA A 233 -3.57 -13.44 8.09
CA ALA A 233 -2.83 -13.88 6.91
C ALA A 233 -3.36 -13.20 5.62
N VAL A 234 -4.67 -13.12 5.43
CA VAL A 234 -5.28 -12.38 4.31
C VAL A 234 -4.89 -10.91 4.33
N GLY A 235 -5.00 -10.24 5.48
CA GLY A 235 -4.72 -8.81 5.61
C GLY A 235 -3.28 -8.47 5.26
N ILE A 236 -2.30 -9.20 5.81
CA ILE A 236 -0.88 -8.97 5.56
C ILE A 236 -0.50 -9.32 4.11
N THR A 237 -0.99 -10.45 3.59
CA THR A 237 -0.74 -10.84 2.19
C THR A 237 -1.33 -9.81 1.22
N SER A 238 -2.55 -9.34 1.48
CA SER A 238 -3.20 -8.31 0.67
C SER A 238 -2.48 -6.97 0.75
N LEU A 239 -1.97 -6.59 1.93
CA LEU A 239 -1.19 -5.37 2.10
C LEU A 239 0.05 -5.38 1.21
N ILE A 240 0.85 -6.46 1.30
CA ILE A 240 2.09 -6.61 0.52
C ILE A 240 1.77 -6.69 -0.98
N GLY A 241 0.77 -7.47 -1.36
CA GLY A 241 0.36 -7.62 -2.75
C GLY A 241 -0.12 -6.30 -3.37
N LEU A 242 -0.99 -5.57 -2.67
CA LEU A 242 -1.47 -4.26 -3.14
C LEU A 242 -0.35 -3.24 -3.26
N GLN A 243 0.55 -3.16 -2.27
CA GLN A 243 1.69 -2.23 -2.34
C GLN A 243 2.59 -2.56 -3.54
N ALA A 244 2.90 -3.84 -3.79
CA ALA A 244 3.70 -4.26 -4.93
C ALA A 244 3.01 -3.93 -6.27
N ILE A 245 1.72 -4.28 -6.41
CA ILE A 245 0.94 -4.00 -7.63
C ILE A 245 0.88 -2.50 -7.91
N ILE A 246 0.57 -1.69 -6.89
CA ILE A 246 0.46 -0.23 -7.06
C ILE A 246 1.81 0.39 -7.40
N ASN A 247 2.90 -0.02 -6.74
CA ASN A 247 4.24 0.48 -7.06
C ASN A 247 4.63 0.16 -8.50
N ILE A 248 4.47 -1.09 -8.94
CA ILE A 248 4.75 -1.52 -10.31
C ILE A 248 3.87 -0.75 -11.31
N ALA A 249 2.58 -0.58 -11.02
CA ALA A 249 1.67 0.17 -11.87
C ALA A 249 2.04 1.66 -11.99
N VAL A 250 2.52 2.29 -10.91
CA VAL A 250 3.02 3.67 -10.93
C VAL A 250 4.29 3.78 -11.77
N VAL A 251 5.26 2.91 -11.55
CA VAL A 251 6.55 2.90 -12.24
C VAL A 251 6.39 2.66 -13.74
N THR A 252 5.42 1.83 -14.12
CA THR A 252 5.07 1.56 -15.54
C THR A 252 4.09 2.59 -16.12
N SER A 253 3.86 3.70 -15.44
CA SER A 253 2.89 4.73 -15.89
C SER A 253 1.48 4.18 -16.17
N SER A 254 1.05 3.14 -15.43
CA SER A 254 -0.31 2.59 -15.50
C SER A 254 -1.23 3.19 -14.44
N MET A 255 -0.67 3.92 -13.45
CA MET A 255 -1.38 4.63 -12.40
C MET A 255 -0.68 5.97 -12.06
N PRO A 256 -1.40 6.98 -11.56
CA PRO A 256 -0.81 8.22 -11.09
C PRO A 256 0.22 7.99 -9.97
N VAL A 257 1.24 8.85 -9.90
CA VAL A 257 2.31 8.75 -8.88
C VAL A 257 1.73 8.81 -7.47
N THR A 258 2.01 7.77 -6.68
CA THR A 258 1.47 7.61 -5.32
C THR A 258 2.52 7.73 -4.22
N GLY A 259 3.82 7.62 -4.52
CA GLY A 259 4.89 7.66 -3.51
C GLY A 259 4.82 6.47 -2.56
N MET A 260 4.57 5.27 -3.07
CA MET A 260 4.54 4.04 -2.28
C MET A 260 5.78 3.19 -2.53
N ALA A 261 6.42 2.78 -1.43
CA ALA A 261 7.57 1.91 -1.46
C ALA A 261 7.20 0.49 -1.94
N LEU A 262 8.10 -0.14 -2.72
CA LEU A 262 8.00 -1.55 -3.08
C LEU A 262 8.40 -2.42 -1.88
N PRO A 263 7.52 -3.29 -1.36
CA PRO A 263 7.84 -4.14 -0.22
C PRO A 263 9.13 -4.95 -0.44
N PHE A 264 9.97 -5.06 0.59
CA PHE A 264 11.27 -5.74 0.62
C PHE A 264 12.39 -5.14 -0.23
N PHE A 265 12.10 -4.34 -1.25
CA PHE A 265 13.08 -3.78 -2.17
C PHE A 265 13.45 -2.33 -1.84
N SER A 266 12.45 -1.52 -1.46
CA SER A 266 12.66 -0.11 -1.17
C SER A 266 13.50 0.11 0.08
N TYR A 267 14.34 1.15 0.04
CA TYR A 267 15.18 1.52 1.17
C TYR A 267 14.34 1.96 2.37
N GLY A 268 14.56 1.32 3.52
CA GLY A 268 13.87 1.65 4.77
C GLY A 268 14.01 0.56 5.81
N GLY A 269 15.03 0.66 6.69
CA GLY A 269 15.31 -0.38 7.69
C GLY A 269 14.14 -0.63 8.63
N THR A 270 13.44 0.42 9.07
CA THR A 270 12.29 0.30 9.97
C THR A 270 11.06 -0.28 9.29
N SER A 271 10.79 0.10 8.03
CA SER A 271 9.68 -0.47 7.25
C SER A 271 9.92 -1.94 6.94
N LEU A 272 11.16 -2.32 6.59
CA LEU A 272 11.54 -3.71 6.38
C LEU A 272 11.37 -4.55 7.64
N LEU A 273 11.81 -4.04 8.80
CA LEU A 273 11.65 -4.73 10.08
C LEU A 273 10.17 -4.97 10.42
N ILE A 274 9.32 -3.94 10.28
CA ILE A 274 7.88 -4.04 10.51
C ILE A 274 7.25 -5.07 9.56
N LEU A 275 7.67 -5.07 8.29
CA LEU A 275 7.19 -5.99 7.28
C LEU A 275 7.58 -7.44 7.59
N LEU A 276 8.85 -7.69 7.96
CA LEU A 276 9.32 -9.02 8.35
C LEU A 276 8.61 -9.55 9.60
N CYS A 277 8.41 -8.70 10.62
CA CYS A 277 7.63 -9.04 11.79
C CYS A 277 6.17 -9.40 11.43
N SER A 278 5.56 -8.66 10.50
CA SER A 278 4.19 -8.94 10.05
C SER A 278 4.09 -10.28 9.30
N VAL A 279 5.05 -10.57 8.43
CA VAL A 279 5.12 -11.87 7.74
C VAL A 279 5.28 -13.03 8.73
N ARG A 280 6.10 -12.86 9.77
CA ARG A 280 6.21 -13.86 10.85
C ARG A 280 4.87 -14.10 11.55
N CYS A 281 4.05 -13.06 11.74
CA CYS A 281 2.71 -13.22 12.30
C CYS A 281 1.79 -14.06 11.42
N THR A 282 1.96 -14.04 10.09
CA THR A 282 1.17 -14.89 9.17
C THR A 282 1.56 -16.37 9.24
N LEU A 283 2.80 -16.68 9.62
CA LEU A 283 3.30 -18.06 9.68
C LEU A 283 2.92 -18.77 10.99
N LYS A 284 2.63 -18.02 12.05
CA LYS A 284 2.30 -18.56 13.38
C LYS A 284 1.07 -19.47 13.43
N PRO A 285 -0.06 -19.18 12.77
CA PRO A 285 -1.23 -20.04 12.79
C PRO A 285 -0.95 -21.47 12.30
N VAL A 286 -0.02 -21.63 11.36
CA VAL A 286 0.35 -22.94 10.81
C VAL A 286 1.28 -23.71 11.75
N SER A 287 2.11 -23.02 12.53
CA SER A 287 3.05 -23.65 13.46
C SER A 287 2.36 -24.34 14.64
N TYR A 288 1.22 -23.82 15.12
CA TYR A 288 0.48 -24.46 16.21
C TYR A 288 -0.15 -25.81 15.81
N THR A 289 -0.48 -26.02 14.54
CA THR A 289 -1.06 -27.29 14.05
C THR A 289 -0.03 -28.41 13.97
N HIS A 290 1.26 -28.09 13.92
CA HIS A 290 2.33 -29.10 13.88
C HIS A 290 2.88 -29.46 15.28
N LEU A 291 2.59 -28.66 16.32
CA LEU A 291 3.07 -28.90 17.68
C LEU A 291 2.04 -29.57 18.58
N THR A 292 0.77 -29.60 18.19
CA THR A 292 -0.25 -30.39 18.89
C THR A 292 -0.36 -31.75 18.20
N LEU A 293 0.57 -32.65 18.47
CA LEU A 293 0.34 -34.10 18.33
C LEU A 293 -0.88 -34.41 19.21
N PRO A 294 -1.88 -35.16 18.69
CA PRO A 294 -3.00 -35.58 19.51
C PRO A 294 -2.51 -36.59 20.53
N THR A 295 -2.24 -36.17 21.73
CA THR A 295 -2.33 -37.04 22.89
C THR A 295 -3.81 -37.31 23.14
N LYS A 296 -4.38 -38.18 22.35
CA LYS A 296 -5.54 -39.00 22.74
C LYS A 296 -5.04 -40.36 23.09
N LEU A 297 -4.83 -40.57 24.39
CA LEU A 297 -5.06 -41.85 25.05
C LEU A 297 -6.52 -41.93 25.43
#